data_2f86a59809709083f11a59c711eb521a
#
_entry.id   2f86a59809709083f11a59c711eb521a
#
_cell.length_a   1.000
_cell.length_b   1.000
_cell.length_c   1.000
_cell.angle_alpha   90.00
_cell.angle_beta   90.00
_cell.angle_gamma   90.00
#
_symmetry.space_group_name_H-M   'P 1'
#
loop_
_entity.id
_entity.type
_entity.pdbx_description
1 polymer ?
#
loop_
_entity_poly.entity_id
_entity_poly.type
_entity_poly.pdbx_seq_one_letter_code
_entity_poly.pdbx_strand_id
1 'polypeptide(L)'
;TFYKTVHIIFPATIKYVDLGSADIIAGKADGSENVLRVKAALRDFSRETNLAVITEDGSYYTFNVKYADEPAKLNIEMKDFLHDGEAVNRPNNSQEVYLKELGSESPLLVRLIMKSIHKDDKRLVKHIGCKRFGIQYLLKGIYTHNGLLYFHTELKNSSNVPFTVDFVSFKVVDRKVAKRTAIQEQVIVPLRAYNYVTEVGGKSRERTVFTLPKFTLPDDKQLVVEINEQNGGRHQQFTVTNAELVRARVINELKVK
;
A
#
# COMPACT_ATOMS: atom_id res chain seq x y z
N THR A 1 -6.20 28.95 -12.90
CA THR A 1 -5.43 29.95 -13.65
C THR A 1 -4.69 29.34 -14.84
N PHE A 2 -4.47 30.15 -15.89
CA PHE A 2 -3.76 29.73 -17.11
C PHE A 2 -2.22 29.80 -16.96
N TYR A 3 -1.71 30.76 -16.21
CA TYR A 3 -0.26 30.99 -16.08
C TYR A 3 0.38 30.36 -14.86
N LYS A 4 -0.40 29.96 -13.85
CA LYS A 4 0.10 29.34 -12.60
C LYS A 4 -0.46 27.92 -12.48
N THR A 5 0.20 27.08 -11.72
CA THR A 5 -0.25 25.73 -11.40
C THR A 5 -0.68 25.67 -9.95
N VAL A 6 -1.84 25.10 -9.68
CA VAL A 6 -2.31 24.78 -8.33
C VAL A 6 -1.89 23.35 -8.01
N HIS A 7 -1.33 23.15 -6.81
CA HIS A 7 -0.96 21.83 -6.30
C HIS A 7 -1.94 21.42 -5.21
N ILE A 8 -2.51 20.23 -5.33
CA ILE A 8 -3.37 19.63 -4.31
C ILE A 8 -2.64 18.43 -3.74
N ILE A 9 -2.38 18.44 -2.42
CA ILE A 9 -1.62 17.41 -1.73
C ILE A 9 -2.61 16.54 -0.93
N PHE A 10 -2.66 15.26 -1.28
CA PHE A 10 -3.56 14.27 -0.65
C PHE A 10 -2.83 13.49 0.45
N PRO A 11 -3.56 12.98 1.47
CA PRO A 11 -2.98 12.14 2.52
C PRO A 11 -2.49 10.78 2.03
N ALA A 12 -2.98 10.31 0.88
CA ALA A 12 -2.65 9.01 0.29
C ALA A 12 -2.39 9.15 -1.22
N THR A 13 -1.75 8.15 -1.80
CA THR A 13 -1.43 8.07 -3.24
C THR A 13 -2.69 8.20 -4.10
N ILE A 14 -2.62 8.99 -5.16
CA ILE A 14 -3.71 9.21 -6.12
C ILE A 14 -3.80 7.97 -7.02
N LYS A 15 -4.99 7.35 -7.07
CA LYS A 15 -5.27 6.21 -7.93
C LYS A 15 -5.96 6.62 -9.22
N TYR A 16 -6.91 7.52 -9.14
CA TYR A 16 -7.74 7.94 -10.27
C TYR A 16 -8.01 9.43 -10.22
N VAL A 17 -8.05 10.07 -11.39
CA VAL A 17 -8.41 11.48 -11.57
C VAL A 17 -9.40 11.58 -12.72
N ASP A 18 -10.48 12.31 -12.50
CA ASP A 18 -11.50 12.59 -13.50
C ASP A 18 -11.71 14.11 -13.63
N LEU A 19 -11.76 14.59 -14.86
CA LEU A 19 -11.93 16.00 -15.19
C LEU A 19 -13.29 16.20 -15.86
N GLY A 20 -14.10 17.09 -15.30
CA GLY A 20 -15.44 17.36 -15.81
C GLY A 20 -15.48 18.09 -17.15
N SER A 21 -14.40 18.75 -17.57
CA SER A 21 -14.27 19.38 -18.88
C SER A 21 -12.82 19.39 -19.36
N ALA A 22 -12.65 19.66 -20.67
CA ALA A 22 -11.33 19.88 -21.28
C ALA A 22 -10.75 21.28 -20.99
N ASP A 23 -11.47 22.14 -20.23
CA ASP A 23 -11.01 23.49 -19.89
C ASP A 23 -9.89 23.47 -18.81
N ILE A 24 -9.70 22.33 -18.18
CA ILE A 24 -8.65 22.11 -17.17
C ILE A 24 -7.77 20.93 -17.53
N ILE A 25 -6.52 20.98 -17.10
CA ILE A 25 -5.53 19.90 -17.20
C ILE A 25 -5.12 19.54 -15.79
N ALA A 26 -5.01 18.24 -15.51
CA ALA A 26 -4.44 17.76 -14.28
C ALA A 26 -3.48 16.60 -14.54
N GLY A 27 -2.47 16.46 -13.70
CA GLY A 27 -1.49 15.37 -13.75
C GLY A 27 -0.79 15.21 -12.41
N LYS A 28 -0.39 14.00 -12.08
CA LYS A 28 0.44 13.75 -10.90
C LYS A 28 1.78 14.48 -11.03
N ALA A 29 2.34 14.90 -9.91
CA ALA A 29 3.69 15.47 -9.90
C ALA A 29 4.73 14.33 -9.99
N ASP A 30 5.77 14.55 -10.79
CA ASP A 30 6.83 13.55 -10.95
C ASP A 30 7.51 13.25 -9.61
N GLY A 31 7.60 11.98 -9.25
CA GLY A 31 8.17 11.52 -7.98
C GLY A 31 7.30 11.77 -6.74
N SER A 32 6.06 12.26 -6.90
CA SER A 32 5.13 12.51 -5.79
C SER A 32 3.73 12.05 -6.14
N GLU A 33 3.46 10.77 -5.89
CA GLU A 33 2.22 10.09 -6.27
C GLU A 33 0.95 10.61 -5.56
N ASN A 34 1.11 11.41 -4.52
CA ASN A 34 0.02 12.02 -3.74
C ASN A 34 -0.18 13.51 -4.04
N VAL A 35 0.53 14.07 -5.02
CA VAL A 35 0.42 15.48 -5.42
C VAL A 35 -0.19 15.59 -6.80
N LEU A 36 -1.32 16.31 -6.91
CA LEU A 36 -1.96 16.62 -8.16
C LEU A 36 -1.67 18.06 -8.58
N ARG A 37 -1.16 18.23 -9.78
CA ARG A 37 -0.98 19.55 -10.44
C ARG A 37 -2.22 19.83 -11.26
N VAL A 38 -2.84 20.99 -11.06
CA VAL A 38 -4.04 21.43 -11.79
C VAL A 38 -3.78 22.80 -12.42
N LYS A 39 -4.15 22.93 -13.69
CA LYS A 39 -3.97 24.16 -14.47
C LYS A 39 -5.13 24.34 -15.43
N ALA A 40 -5.48 25.58 -15.78
CA ALA A 40 -6.41 25.86 -16.87
C ALA A 40 -5.78 25.50 -18.23
N ALA A 41 -6.51 24.73 -19.04
CA ALA A 41 -6.17 24.48 -20.45
C ALA A 41 -6.62 25.63 -21.36
N LEU A 42 -7.77 26.22 -21.00
CA LEU A 42 -8.35 27.38 -21.68
C LEU A 42 -8.32 28.61 -20.77
N ARG A 43 -7.92 29.75 -21.29
CA ARG A 43 -7.95 31.02 -20.57
C ARG A 43 -9.38 31.54 -20.46
N ASP A 44 -9.74 32.09 -19.31
CA ASP A 44 -11.03 32.76 -19.06
C ASP A 44 -12.26 31.89 -19.33
N PHE A 45 -12.20 30.57 -19.08
CA PHE A 45 -13.38 29.75 -19.19
C PHE A 45 -14.45 30.19 -18.15
N SER A 46 -15.67 30.43 -18.65
CA SER A 46 -16.74 31.06 -17.86
C SER A 46 -17.58 30.08 -17.07
N ARG A 47 -17.57 28.81 -17.45
CA ARG A 47 -18.40 27.77 -16.80
C ARG A 47 -17.61 27.09 -15.70
N GLU A 48 -18.25 26.93 -14.53
CA GLU A 48 -17.71 26.08 -13.48
C GLU A 48 -17.65 24.63 -13.98
N THR A 49 -16.55 23.96 -13.71
CA THR A 49 -16.36 22.54 -13.97
C THR A 49 -16.06 21.80 -12.66
N ASN A 50 -15.81 20.52 -12.73
CA ASN A 50 -15.44 19.73 -11.55
C ASN A 50 -14.16 18.91 -11.80
N LEU A 51 -13.56 18.49 -10.70
CA LEU A 51 -12.44 17.58 -10.65
C LEU A 51 -12.74 16.54 -9.56
N ALA A 52 -12.62 15.26 -9.88
CA ALA A 52 -12.77 14.19 -8.93
C ALA A 52 -11.46 13.40 -8.79
N VAL A 53 -11.14 13.00 -7.57
CA VAL A 53 -9.91 12.23 -7.26
C VAL A 53 -10.27 11.08 -6.35
N ILE A 54 -9.75 9.89 -6.67
CA ILE A 54 -9.80 8.70 -5.81
C ILE A 54 -8.38 8.38 -5.38
N THR A 55 -8.18 8.20 -4.09
CA THR A 55 -6.90 7.79 -3.51
C THR A 55 -6.88 6.29 -3.21
N GLU A 56 -5.69 5.72 -3.02
CA GLU A 56 -5.51 4.27 -2.79
C GLU A 56 -6.15 3.76 -1.50
N ASP A 57 -6.40 4.65 -0.53
CA ASP A 57 -7.13 4.34 0.70
C ASP A 57 -8.66 4.33 0.50
N GLY A 58 -9.14 4.54 -0.75
CA GLY A 58 -10.55 4.57 -1.11
C GLY A 58 -11.25 5.89 -0.80
N SER A 59 -10.52 6.92 -0.40
CA SER A 59 -11.11 8.25 -0.19
C SER A 59 -11.46 8.89 -1.53
N TYR A 60 -12.65 9.49 -1.60
CA TYR A 60 -13.16 10.19 -2.77
C TYR A 60 -13.25 11.69 -2.48
N TYR A 61 -12.62 12.48 -3.32
CA TYR A 61 -12.57 13.94 -3.22
C TYR A 61 -13.19 14.56 -4.47
N THR A 62 -14.06 15.56 -4.30
CA THR A 62 -14.66 16.30 -5.40
C THR A 62 -14.42 17.78 -5.18
N PHE A 63 -14.09 18.48 -6.25
CA PHE A 63 -13.80 19.92 -6.26
C PHE A 63 -14.63 20.59 -7.32
N ASN A 64 -15.27 21.71 -7.00
CA ASN A 64 -15.77 22.64 -7.97
C ASN A 64 -14.64 23.56 -8.39
N VAL A 65 -14.42 23.69 -9.70
CA VAL A 65 -13.30 24.43 -10.29
C VAL A 65 -13.81 25.60 -11.10
N LYS A 66 -13.33 26.79 -10.76
CA LYS A 66 -13.58 28.04 -11.49
C LYS A 66 -12.27 28.64 -11.97
N TYR A 67 -12.32 29.38 -13.07
CA TYR A 67 -11.19 30.15 -13.50
C TYR A 67 -10.95 31.37 -12.58
N ALA A 68 -9.69 31.64 -12.30
CA ALA A 68 -9.25 32.88 -11.66
C ALA A 68 -7.85 33.22 -12.18
N ASP A 69 -7.59 34.48 -12.54
CA ASP A 69 -6.25 34.92 -12.91
C ASP A 69 -5.29 34.81 -11.72
N GLU A 70 -5.75 35.23 -10.55
CA GLU A 70 -5.03 35.15 -9.28
C GLU A 70 -5.80 34.25 -8.30
N PRO A 71 -5.44 32.97 -8.20
CA PRO A 71 -6.06 32.05 -7.24
C PRO A 71 -5.62 32.42 -5.81
N ALA A 72 -6.53 32.32 -4.85
CA ALA A 72 -6.28 32.62 -3.44
C ALA A 72 -5.19 31.73 -2.84
N LYS A 73 -5.06 30.50 -3.32
CA LYS A 73 -4.05 29.52 -2.88
C LYS A 73 -3.49 28.78 -4.08
N LEU A 74 -2.16 28.59 -4.11
CA LEU A 74 -1.47 27.76 -5.10
C LEU A 74 -1.18 26.35 -4.56
N ASN A 75 -1.15 26.18 -3.26
CA ASN A 75 -0.98 24.89 -2.58
C ASN A 75 -2.18 24.63 -1.67
N ILE A 76 -2.78 23.47 -1.81
CA ILE A 76 -3.95 23.03 -1.05
C ILE A 76 -3.58 21.71 -0.40
N GLU A 77 -3.42 21.67 0.92
CA GLU A 77 -3.19 20.42 1.66
C GLU A 77 -4.52 19.88 2.15
N MET A 78 -4.91 18.70 1.66
CA MET A 78 -6.21 18.09 2.03
C MET A 78 -6.29 17.73 3.51
N LYS A 79 -5.16 17.49 4.19
CA LYS A 79 -5.15 17.27 5.64
C LYS A 79 -5.70 18.45 6.44
N ASP A 80 -5.55 19.71 5.94
CA ASP A 80 -6.02 20.90 6.62
C ASP A 80 -7.56 21.01 6.60
N PHE A 81 -8.21 20.25 5.74
CA PHE A 81 -9.68 20.15 5.66
C PHE A 81 -10.23 18.93 6.40
N LEU A 82 -9.36 18.06 6.90
CA LEU A 82 -9.70 16.93 7.76
C LEU A 82 -9.54 17.38 9.22
N HIS A 83 -10.43 18.25 9.72
CA HIS A 83 -10.36 18.70 11.10
C HIS A 83 -10.50 17.52 12.08
N ASP A 84 -9.51 17.39 12.97
CA ASP A 84 -9.61 16.63 14.20
C ASP A 84 -10.70 17.25 15.07
N GLY A 85 -11.85 16.60 15.23
CA GLY A 85 -12.78 16.87 16.30
C GLY A 85 -14.19 17.32 15.95
N GLU A 86 -14.48 17.85 14.79
CA GLU A 86 -15.85 17.93 14.32
C GLU A 86 -16.13 16.70 13.45
N ALA A 87 -16.96 15.79 13.97
CA ALA A 87 -17.72 14.87 13.12
C ALA A 87 -18.45 15.76 12.11
N VAL A 88 -17.80 16.06 10.99
CA VAL A 88 -18.52 16.43 9.80
C VAL A 88 -19.55 15.34 9.69
N ASN A 89 -20.82 15.67 9.84
CA ASN A 89 -21.95 14.83 9.51
C ASN A 89 -21.66 14.34 8.09
N ARG A 90 -20.88 13.25 7.98
CA ARG A 90 -20.83 12.52 6.74
C ARG A 90 -22.23 12.01 6.61
N PRO A 91 -23.03 12.48 5.63
CA PRO A 91 -24.32 11.87 5.39
C PRO A 91 -24.03 10.37 5.28
N ASN A 92 -24.88 9.52 5.80
CA ASN A 92 -24.78 8.05 5.76
C ASN A 92 -24.60 7.46 4.34
N ASN A 93 -24.36 8.28 3.35
CA ASN A 93 -24.05 8.04 1.95
C ASN A 93 -22.60 8.37 1.58
N SER A 94 -21.62 8.18 2.45
CA SER A 94 -20.25 8.12 1.96
C SER A 94 -20.19 6.91 1.02
N GLN A 95 -20.16 7.16 -0.28
CA GLN A 95 -19.99 6.12 -1.29
C GLN A 95 -18.64 5.45 -1.01
N GLU A 96 -18.67 4.23 -0.50
CA GLU A 96 -17.46 3.43 -0.39
C GLU A 96 -16.98 3.09 -1.80
N VAL A 97 -15.77 3.52 -2.11
CA VAL A 97 -15.14 3.17 -3.39
C VAL A 97 -14.49 1.81 -3.26
N TYR A 98 -15.08 0.83 -3.94
CA TYR A 98 -14.50 -0.52 -4.03
C TYR A 98 -13.50 -0.58 -5.17
N LEU A 99 -12.28 -0.97 -4.87
CA LEU A 99 -11.26 -1.20 -5.87
C LEU A 99 -11.28 -2.66 -6.30
N LYS A 100 -11.41 -2.92 -7.60
CA LYS A 100 -11.56 -4.27 -8.17
C LYS A 100 -10.55 -5.30 -7.63
N GLU A 101 -9.32 -4.89 -7.41
CA GLU A 101 -8.25 -5.75 -6.91
C GLU A 101 -8.43 -6.21 -5.45
N LEU A 102 -9.27 -5.51 -4.67
CA LEU A 102 -9.59 -5.86 -3.28
C LEU A 102 -10.88 -6.69 -3.18
N GLY A 103 -11.48 -7.06 -4.32
CA GLY A 103 -12.73 -7.82 -4.37
C GLY A 103 -13.90 -7.03 -3.79
N SER A 104 -14.56 -7.58 -2.76
CA SER A 104 -15.68 -6.94 -2.07
C SER A 104 -15.26 -6.05 -0.90
N GLU A 105 -13.96 -5.93 -0.61
CA GLU A 105 -13.47 -5.20 0.54
C GLU A 105 -13.22 -3.73 0.23
N SER A 106 -13.63 -2.84 1.14
CA SER A 106 -13.28 -1.44 1.03
C SER A 106 -11.80 -1.22 1.37
N PRO A 107 -11.10 -0.31 0.68
CA PRO A 107 -9.71 0.02 0.98
C PRO A 107 -9.50 0.47 2.43
N LEU A 108 -10.49 1.17 3.00
CA LEU A 108 -10.46 1.60 4.40
C LEU A 108 -10.45 0.40 5.35
N LEU A 109 -11.33 -0.60 5.12
CA LEU A 109 -11.37 -1.80 5.96
C LEU A 109 -10.07 -2.60 5.87
N VAL A 110 -9.53 -2.79 4.66
CA VAL A 110 -8.23 -3.45 4.45
C VAL A 110 -7.12 -2.74 5.23
N ARG A 111 -7.08 -1.39 5.18
CA ARG A 111 -6.12 -0.59 5.94
C ARG A 111 -6.29 -0.75 7.46
N LEU A 112 -7.54 -0.75 7.95
CA LEU A 112 -7.83 -0.94 9.38
C LEU A 112 -7.42 -2.34 9.87
N ILE A 113 -7.65 -3.38 9.06
CA ILE A 113 -7.19 -4.75 9.33
C ILE A 113 -5.66 -4.78 9.44
N MET A 114 -4.94 -4.25 8.45
CA MET A 114 -3.47 -4.21 8.47
C MET A 114 -2.93 -3.45 9.68
N LYS A 115 -3.52 -2.28 9.99
CA LYS A 115 -3.16 -1.49 11.17
C LYS A 115 -3.40 -2.25 12.47
N SER A 116 -4.52 -2.98 12.58
CA SER A 116 -4.84 -3.80 13.76
C SER A 116 -3.83 -4.94 13.95
N ILE A 117 -3.48 -5.67 12.87
CA ILE A 117 -2.46 -6.72 12.88
C ILE A 117 -1.11 -6.16 13.32
N HIS A 118 -0.70 -5.03 12.74
CA HIS A 118 0.55 -4.36 13.06
C HIS A 118 0.61 -3.91 14.53
N LYS A 119 -0.50 -3.36 15.06
CA LYS A 119 -0.59 -2.89 16.46
C LYS A 119 -0.61 -4.04 17.46
N ASP A 120 -1.35 -5.12 17.17
CA ASP A 120 -1.47 -6.30 18.04
C ASP A 120 -0.14 -7.06 18.17
N ASP A 121 0.71 -6.95 17.18
CA ASP A 121 2.11 -7.44 17.13
C ASP A 121 2.30 -8.91 17.57
N LYS A 122 1.26 -9.74 17.46
CA LYS A 122 1.32 -11.15 17.87
C LYS A 122 2.22 -11.96 16.94
N ARG A 123 3.03 -12.82 17.54
CA ARG A 123 3.82 -13.80 16.81
C ARG A 123 3.10 -15.16 16.81
N LEU A 124 2.33 -15.41 15.76
CA LEU A 124 1.59 -16.66 15.56
C LEU A 124 2.51 -17.74 14.96
N VAL A 125 3.41 -17.36 14.05
CA VAL A 125 4.37 -18.24 13.39
C VAL A 125 5.73 -18.07 14.04
N LYS A 126 6.33 -19.17 14.55
CA LYS A 126 7.58 -19.13 15.31
C LYS A 126 8.78 -19.71 14.56
N HIS A 127 8.55 -20.48 13.49
CA HIS A 127 9.55 -21.29 12.82
C HIS A 127 9.92 -20.81 11.40
N ILE A 128 9.26 -19.76 10.89
CA ILE A 128 9.52 -19.25 9.55
C ILE A 128 10.30 -17.94 9.63
N GLY A 129 11.45 -17.92 8.98
CA GLY A 129 12.32 -16.76 8.90
C GLY A 129 13.74 -17.14 8.52
N CYS A 130 14.55 -16.13 8.29
CA CYS A 130 15.97 -16.26 7.98
C CYS A 130 16.78 -15.28 8.84
N LYS A 131 18.01 -15.68 9.21
CA LYS A 131 18.96 -14.81 9.92
C LYS A 131 20.35 -14.99 9.32
N ARG A 132 20.85 -13.98 8.64
CA ARG A 132 22.20 -13.95 8.05
C ARG A 132 22.77 -12.53 8.10
N PHE A 133 24.05 -12.40 8.20
CA PHE A 133 24.78 -11.10 8.13
C PHE A 133 24.28 -10.02 9.12
N GLY A 134 23.83 -10.44 10.32
CA GLY A 134 23.25 -9.51 11.30
C GLY A 134 21.81 -9.06 11.01
N ILE A 135 21.24 -9.49 9.90
CA ILE A 135 19.85 -9.23 9.52
C ILE A 135 19.01 -10.47 9.79
N GLN A 136 17.81 -10.26 10.33
CA GLN A 136 16.81 -11.30 10.53
C GLN A 136 15.49 -10.87 9.92
N TYR A 137 14.94 -11.69 9.01
CA TYR A 137 13.63 -11.48 8.40
C TYR A 137 12.69 -12.60 8.82
N LEU A 138 11.59 -12.26 9.45
CA LEU A 138 10.66 -13.20 10.08
C LEU A 138 9.24 -13.05 9.53
N LEU A 139 8.56 -14.18 9.39
CA LEU A 139 7.11 -14.21 9.27
C LEU A 139 6.51 -14.30 10.68
N LYS A 140 5.81 -13.28 11.13
CA LYS A 140 5.14 -13.25 12.45
C LYS A 140 3.78 -13.93 12.42
N GLY A 141 3.05 -13.81 11.31
CA GLY A 141 1.74 -14.42 11.16
C GLY A 141 1.16 -14.29 9.77
N ILE A 142 0.24 -15.17 9.46
CA ILE A 142 -0.61 -15.09 8.27
C ILE A 142 -2.05 -14.99 8.77
N TYR A 143 -2.80 -14.05 8.20
CA TYR A 143 -4.21 -13.85 8.52
C TYR A 143 -5.02 -13.86 7.23
N THR A 144 -6.32 -14.12 7.34
CA THR A 144 -7.23 -14.12 6.20
C THR A 144 -8.55 -13.44 6.54
N HIS A 145 -9.09 -12.71 5.57
CA HIS A 145 -10.41 -12.07 5.61
C HIS A 145 -10.94 -11.91 4.19
N ASN A 146 -12.14 -12.38 3.93
CA ASN A 146 -12.90 -12.20 2.68
C ASN A 146 -12.08 -12.33 1.38
N GLY A 147 -11.30 -13.42 1.26
CA GLY A 147 -10.53 -13.65 0.04
C GLY A 147 -9.22 -12.87 -0.07
N LEU A 148 -8.77 -12.25 1.02
CA LEU A 148 -7.47 -11.62 1.14
C LEU A 148 -6.60 -12.34 2.17
N LEU A 149 -5.30 -12.35 1.93
CA LEU A 149 -4.29 -12.85 2.84
C LEU A 149 -3.43 -11.69 3.34
N TYR A 150 -3.15 -11.67 4.65
CA TYR A 150 -2.33 -10.65 5.27
C TYR A 150 -1.09 -11.30 5.89
N PHE A 151 0.08 -10.89 5.42
CA PHE A 151 1.39 -11.37 5.88
C PHE A 151 2.02 -10.35 6.80
N HIS A 152 2.13 -10.68 8.08
CA HIS A 152 2.82 -9.84 9.05
C HIS A 152 4.28 -10.26 9.13
N THR A 153 5.19 -9.39 8.71
CA THR A 153 6.63 -9.62 8.68
C THR A 153 7.36 -8.69 9.62
N GLU A 154 8.56 -9.10 10.07
CA GLU A 154 9.46 -8.29 10.87
C GLU A 154 10.87 -8.37 10.29
N LEU A 155 11.49 -7.22 10.04
CA LEU A 155 12.89 -7.08 9.67
C LEU A 155 13.66 -6.50 10.86
N LYS A 156 14.61 -7.27 11.39
CA LYS A 156 15.47 -6.85 12.48
C LYS A 156 16.92 -6.73 12.00
N ASN A 157 17.50 -5.58 12.21
CA ASN A 157 18.91 -5.31 11.94
C ASN A 157 19.69 -5.30 13.27
N SER A 158 20.53 -6.30 13.47
CA SER A 158 21.41 -6.40 14.66
C SER A 158 22.81 -5.84 14.40
N SER A 159 23.10 -5.41 13.16
CA SER A 159 24.36 -4.75 12.81
C SER A 159 24.33 -3.25 13.13
N ASN A 160 25.45 -2.56 12.98
CA ASN A 160 25.52 -1.10 13.12
C ASN A 160 25.22 -0.37 11.80
N VAL A 161 25.27 -1.08 10.67
CA VAL A 161 25.06 -0.52 9.33
C VAL A 161 23.58 -0.57 8.98
N PRO A 162 22.95 0.52 8.56
CA PRO A 162 21.56 0.51 8.10
C PRO A 162 21.34 -0.51 6.98
N PHE A 163 20.13 -1.03 6.90
CA PHE A 163 19.67 -1.91 5.83
C PHE A 163 18.66 -1.15 4.98
N THR A 164 19.07 -0.73 3.80
CA THR A 164 18.19 -0.06 2.84
C THR A 164 17.50 -1.10 1.98
N VAL A 165 16.19 -1.11 2.00
CA VAL A 165 15.36 -2.06 1.24
C VAL A 165 15.28 -1.61 -0.21
N ASP A 166 15.67 -2.48 -1.13
CA ASP A 166 15.46 -2.30 -2.55
C ASP A 166 14.04 -2.71 -2.92
N PHE A 167 13.71 -3.99 -2.72
CA PHE A 167 12.35 -4.50 -2.91
C PHE A 167 12.05 -5.70 -2.03
N VAL A 168 10.75 -5.98 -1.87
CA VAL A 168 10.23 -7.21 -1.29
C VAL A 168 9.47 -7.95 -2.37
N SER A 169 9.73 -9.24 -2.56
CA SER A 169 9.06 -10.07 -3.55
C SER A 169 8.39 -11.30 -2.94
N PHE A 170 7.28 -11.70 -3.55
CA PHE A 170 6.55 -12.91 -3.24
C PHE A 170 6.49 -13.77 -4.50
N LYS A 171 7.11 -14.96 -4.48
CA LYS A 171 7.23 -15.82 -5.66
C LYS A 171 6.79 -17.24 -5.33
N VAL A 172 5.90 -17.77 -6.13
CA VAL A 172 5.57 -19.20 -6.10
C VAL A 172 6.58 -19.95 -6.97
N VAL A 173 7.28 -20.90 -6.37
CA VAL A 173 8.33 -21.69 -7.02
C VAL A 173 8.15 -23.16 -6.72
N ASP A 174 8.73 -24.01 -7.55
CA ASP A 174 8.77 -25.45 -7.32
C ASP A 174 9.64 -25.81 -6.10
N ARG A 175 9.17 -26.72 -5.25
CA ARG A 175 9.93 -27.20 -4.08
C ARG A 175 11.16 -28.03 -4.45
N LYS A 176 11.08 -28.74 -5.58
CA LYS A 176 12.18 -29.55 -6.11
C LYS A 176 12.46 -29.14 -7.55
N VAL A 177 13.64 -28.63 -7.79
CA VAL A 177 14.11 -28.30 -9.14
C VAL A 177 14.88 -29.50 -9.66
N ALA A 178 14.36 -30.17 -10.69
CA ALA A 178 15.12 -31.18 -11.41
C ALA A 178 16.28 -30.50 -12.14
N LYS A 179 17.46 -31.12 -12.14
CA LYS A 179 18.76 -30.55 -12.61
C LYS A 179 18.80 -29.96 -14.03
N ARG A 180 17.71 -30.04 -14.81
CA ARG A 180 17.62 -29.61 -16.22
C ARG A 180 16.29 -28.98 -16.63
N THR A 181 15.49 -28.52 -15.68
CA THR A 181 14.16 -27.89 -15.97
C THR A 181 14.22 -26.39 -15.73
N ALA A 182 13.61 -25.61 -16.60
CA ALA A 182 13.41 -24.18 -16.38
C ALA A 182 12.56 -24.00 -15.11
N ILE A 183 13.01 -23.15 -14.19
CA ILE A 183 12.26 -22.81 -12.98
C ILE A 183 11.08 -21.94 -13.42
N GLN A 184 9.87 -22.40 -13.19
CA GLN A 184 8.68 -21.56 -13.36
C GLN A 184 8.46 -20.78 -12.08
N GLU A 185 8.69 -19.48 -12.15
CA GLU A 185 8.40 -18.54 -11.06
C GLU A 185 7.11 -17.78 -11.39
N GLN A 186 6.15 -17.78 -10.46
CA GLN A 186 4.97 -16.95 -10.55
C GLN A 186 5.08 -15.87 -9.46
N VAL A 187 5.22 -14.62 -9.87
CA VAL A 187 5.25 -13.47 -8.94
C VAL A 187 3.84 -13.15 -8.49
N ILE A 188 3.64 -13.03 -7.17
CA ILE A 188 2.42 -12.51 -6.56
C ILE A 188 2.71 -11.08 -6.11
N VAL A 189 2.03 -10.12 -6.73
CA VAL A 189 2.19 -8.70 -6.39
C VAL A 189 1.31 -8.38 -5.19
N PRO A 190 1.87 -7.83 -4.08
CA PRO A 190 1.08 -7.35 -2.96
C PRO A 190 0.11 -6.24 -3.41
N LEU A 191 -1.14 -6.36 -2.99
CA LEU A 191 -2.17 -5.36 -3.29
C LEU A 191 -1.98 -4.10 -2.46
N ARG A 192 -1.57 -4.27 -1.21
CA ARG A 192 -1.32 -3.18 -0.24
C ARG A 192 -0.18 -3.56 0.70
N ALA A 193 0.48 -2.53 1.22
CA ALA A 193 1.43 -2.66 2.32
C ALA A 193 1.15 -1.58 3.38
N TYR A 194 1.14 -1.98 4.64
CA TYR A 194 1.06 -1.07 5.79
C TYR A 194 2.41 -1.00 6.47
N ASN A 195 2.89 0.21 6.73
CA ASN A 195 4.22 0.48 7.25
C ASN A 195 5.31 -0.14 6.36
N TYR A 196 5.24 0.12 5.05
CA TYR A 196 6.29 -0.33 4.13
C TYR A 196 7.59 0.41 4.46
N VAL A 197 8.61 -0.38 4.80
CA VAL A 197 9.87 0.14 5.32
C VAL A 197 10.88 0.19 4.18
N THR A 198 11.46 1.36 3.95
CA THR A 198 12.53 1.57 2.96
C THR A 198 13.92 1.48 3.58
N GLU A 199 14.03 1.69 4.90
CA GLU A 199 15.29 1.57 5.63
C GLU A 199 15.08 1.08 7.06
N VAL A 200 15.95 0.18 7.53
CA VAL A 200 16.01 -0.24 8.94
C VAL A 200 17.37 0.13 9.51
N GLY A 201 17.39 1.08 10.41
CA GLY A 201 18.61 1.56 11.08
C GLY A 201 19.38 0.46 11.80
N GLY A 202 20.63 0.74 12.13
CA GLY A 202 21.44 -0.17 12.95
C GLY A 202 20.82 -0.41 14.33
N LYS A 203 20.87 -1.66 14.83
CA LYS A 203 20.31 -2.08 16.13
C LYS A 203 18.80 -1.82 16.28
N SER A 204 18.06 -1.76 15.17
CA SER A 204 16.63 -1.51 15.16
C SER A 204 15.83 -2.66 14.53
N ARG A 205 14.51 -2.54 14.59
CA ARG A 205 13.56 -3.47 13.96
C ARG A 205 12.36 -2.72 13.44
N GLU A 206 11.84 -3.19 12.31
CA GLU A 206 10.63 -2.68 11.70
C GLU A 206 9.70 -3.82 11.29
N ARG A 207 8.43 -3.52 11.19
CA ARG A 207 7.38 -4.49 10.84
C ARG A 207 6.54 -3.96 9.70
N THR A 208 6.19 -4.85 8.80
CA THR A 208 5.32 -4.55 7.66
C THR A 208 4.20 -5.57 7.58
N VAL A 209 3.00 -5.13 7.23
CA VAL A 209 1.89 -6.01 6.90
C VAL A 209 1.59 -5.86 5.41
N PHE A 210 1.71 -6.96 4.66
CA PHE A 210 1.37 -7.02 3.24
C PHE A 210 0.01 -7.66 3.06
N THR A 211 -0.80 -7.13 2.15
CA THR A 211 -2.05 -7.74 1.71
C THR A 211 -1.85 -8.35 0.33
N LEU A 212 -2.16 -9.64 0.19
CA LEU A 212 -2.09 -10.38 -1.07
C LEU A 212 -3.47 -10.90 -1.45
N PRO A 213 -3.75 -11.11 -2.74
CA PRO A 213 -4.94 -11.85 -3.15
C PRO A 213 -4.90 -13.28 -2.60
N LYS A 214 -6.05 -13.90 -2.43
CA LYS A 214 -6.14 -15.32 -2.03
C LYS A 214 -5.48 -16.20 -3.08
N PHE A 215 -4.61 -17.07 -2.63
CA PHE A 215 -4.05 -18.17 -3.44
C PHE A 215 -3.84 -19.40 -2.56
N THR A 216 -3.68 -20.55 -3.21
CA THR A 216 -3.29 -21.80 -2.59
C THR A 216 -2.09 -22.37 -3.35
N LEU A 217 -1.34 -23.24 -2.71
CA LEU A 217 -0.15 -23.86 -3.28
C LEU A 217 -0.38 -25.35 -3.47
N PRO A 218 -0.10 -25.91 -4.66
CA PRO A 218 0.05 -27.34 -4.83
C PRO A 218 1.17 -27.88 -3.93
N ASP A 219 1.16 -29.19 -3.66
CA ASP A 219 2.13 -29.81 -2.75
C ASP A 219 3.57 -29.75 -3.23
N ASP A 220 3.78 -29.64 -4.52
CA ASP A 220 5.07 -29.49 -5.19
C ASP A 220 5.58 -28.05 -5.23
N LYS A 221 4.77 -27.07 -4.80
CA LYS A 221 5.12 -25.64 -4.80
C LYS A 221 5.25 -25.06 -3.40
N GLN A 222 5.96 -23.94 -3.32
CA GLN A 222 6.12 -23.15 -2.10
C GLN A 222 6.15 -21.66 -2.46
N LEU A 223 5.76 -20.82 -1.51
CA LEU A 223 5.95 -19.38 -1.61
C LEU A 223 7.33 -19.03 -1.05
N VAL A 224 8.12 -18.33 -1.83
CA VAL A 224 9.37 -17.67 -1.39
C VAL A 224 9.08 -16.20 -1.16
N VAL A 225 9.42 -15.71 0.01
CA VAL A 225 9.35 -14.29 0.36
C VAL A 225 10.76 -13.79 0.52
N GLU A 226 11.13 -12.85 -0.31
CA GLU A 226 12.48 -12.25 -0.36
C GLU A 226 12.43 -10.78 0.01
N ILE A 227 13.48 -10.31 0.69
CA ILE A 227 13.79 -8.90 0.85
C ILE A 227 15.23 -8.65 0.42
N ASN A 228 15.40 -7.71 -0.50
CA ASN A 228 16.69 -7.38 -1.09
C ASN A 228 17.22 -6.06 -0.55
N GLU A 229 18.53 -6.02 -0.32
CA GLU A 229 19.24 -4.83 0.09
C GLU A 229 19.71 -4.04 -1.13
N GLN A 230 19.43 -2.74 -1.14
CA GLN A 230 19.89 -1.83 -2.18
C GLN A 230 21.42 -1.71 -2.17
N ASN A 231 22.05 -1.98 -3.31
CA ASN A 231 23.49 -1.94 -3.49
C ASN A 231 24.29 -2.76 -2.45
N GLY A 232 23.65 -3.78 -1.85
CA GLY A 232 24.23 -4.61 -0.82
C GLY A 232 24.06 -6.12 -1.08
N GLY A 233 24.62 -6.95 -0.19
CA GLY A 233 24.57 -8.41 -0.31
C GLY A 233 23.88 -9.12 0.86
N ARG A 234 23.18 -8.37 1.75
CA ARG A 234 22.55 -8.95 2.95
C ARG A 234 21.09 -9.37 2.72
N HIS A 235 20.76 -9.85 1.50
CA HIS A 235 19.41 -10.33 1.18
C HIS A 235 18.96 -11.41 2.15
N GLN A 236 17.67 -11.44 2.42
CA GLN A 236 17.03 -12.44 3.27
C GLN A 236 15.87 -13.08 2.52
N GLN A 237 15.68 -14.37 2.72
CA GLN A 237 14.51 -15.08 2.19
C GLN A 237 14.03 -16.13 3.16
N PHE A 238 12.73 -16.39 3.16
CA PHE A 238 12.12 -17.54 3.81
C PHE A 238 11.05 -18.17 2.91
N THR A 239 10.68 -19.39 3.22
CA THR A 239 9.66 -20.13 2.47
C THR A 239 8.43 -20.36 3.31
N VAL A 240 7.26 -20.38 2.65
CA VAL A 240 5.96 -20.70 3.21
C VAL A 240 5.34 -21.82 2.39
N THR A 241 4.88 -22.88 3.05
CA THR A 241 4.21 -24.01 2.40
C THR A 241 2.68 -23.84 2.44
N ASN A 242 1.96 -24.71 1.71
CA ASN A 242 0.51 -24.69 1.76
C ASN A 242 -0.03 -24.96 3.17
N ALA A 243 0.66 -25.77 3.97
CA ALA A 243 0.27 -26.09 5.34
C ALA A 243 0.22 -24.85 6.24
N GLU A 244 1.13 -23.89 6.04
CA GLU A 244 1.12 -22.61 6.77
C GLU A 244 0.03 -21.67 6.24
N LEU A 245 -0.20 -21.64 4.91
CA LEU A 245 -1.25 -20.80 4.32
C LEU A 245 -2.65 -21.22 4.78
N VAL A 246 -2.96 -22.50 4.79
CA VAL A 246 -4.29 -22.99 5.20
C VAL A 246 -4.53 -22.84 6.72
N ARG A 247 -3.47 -22.64 7.51
CA ARG A 247 -3.54 -22.32 8.94
C ARG A 247 -3.62 -20.81 9.21
N ALA A 248 -3.78 -19.99 8.17
CA ALA A 248 -3.94 -18.57 8.34
C ALA A 248 -5.08 -18.26 9.33
N ARG A 249 -4.83 -17.32 10.24
CA ARG A 249 -5.83 -16.94 11.25
C ARG A 249 -6.95 -16.15 10.61
N VAL A 250 -8.18 -16.62 10.76
CA VAL A 250 -9.36 -15.89 10.30
C VAL A 250 -9.59 -14.66 11.17
N ILE A 251 -9.83 -13.52 10.52
CA ILE A 251 -10.21 -12.27 11.18
C ILE A 251 -11.72 -12.14 11.05
N ASN A 252 -12.46 -12.41 12.13
CA ASN A 252 -13.92 -12.31 12.16
C ASN A 252 -14.40 -10.98 12.75
N GLU A 253 -13.58 -10.35 13.60
CA GLU A 253 -13.89 -9.08 14.26
C GLU A 253 -12.63 -8.23 14.41
N LEU A 254 -12.74 -6.96 14.02
CA LEU A 254 -11.74 -5.95 14.35
C LEU A 254 -11.96 -5.52 15.79
N LYS A 255 -11.06 -5.93 16.68
CA LYS A 255 -10.98 -5.30 18.01
C LYS A 255 -10.35 -3.91 17.82
N VAL A 256 -11.16 -2.93 17.49
CA VAL A 256 -10.77 -1.53 17.51
C VAL A 256 -10.63 -1.15 18.98
N LYS A 257 -9.37 -1.04 19.45
CA LYS A 257 -9.03 -0.43 20.71
C LYS A 257 -8.41 0.94 20.48
#